data_84afb6dbabcbc634b552609a1820e9b0
#
_entry.id   84afb6dbabcbc634b552609a1820e9b0
#
_cell.length_a   1.000
_cell.length_b   1.000
_cell.length_c   1.000
_cell.angle_alpha   90.00
_cell.angle_beta   90.00
_cell.angle_gamma   90.00
#
_symmetry.space_group_name_H-M   'P 1'
#
loop_
_entity.id
_entity.type
_entity.pdbx_description
1 polymer ?
#
loop_
_entity_poly.entity_id
_entity_poly.type
_entity_poly.pdbx_seq_one_letter_code
_entity_poly.pdbx_strand_id
1 'polypeptide(L)'
;MRVVKGRVLDVAVDIRRGSPTFGRHVTVELTAENHRQCFIPRGFAHGFAVLSEEAVFQYKCDNLYAPQSEGAIIWNDPAIGIDWQVPAADVILSEKDQRHPTLAEAPELFDYSVDYYA
;
A
#
# COMPACT_ATOMS: atom_id res chain seq x y z
N MET A 1 9.15 3.63 5.30
CA MET A 1 7.97 3.65 6.19
C MET A 1 8.38 3.19 7.57
N ARG A 2 7.96 3.89 8.62
CA ARG A 2 8.17 3.47 10.01
C ARG A 2 7.09 4.06 10.90
N VAL A 3 6.85 3.40 12.04
CA VAL A 3 5.90 3.87 13.05
C VAL A 3 6.68 4.30 14.30
N VAL A 4 6.45 5.54 14.76
CA VAL A 4 7.10 6.07 15.96
C VAL A 4 6.18 6.07 17.17
N LYS A 5 4.87 5.92 16.97
CA LYS A 5 3.87 5.74 18.02
C LYS A 5 2.75 4.86 17.49
N GLY A 6 2.31 3.89 18.29
CA GLY A 6 1.21 3.02 17.93
C GLY A 6 1.62 1.84 17.06
N ARG A 7 0.65 1.32 16.31
CA ARG A 7 0.79 0.08 15.55
C ARG A 7 0.04 0.19 14.22
N VAL A 8 0.70 -0.20 13.13
CA VAL A 8 0.17 -0.14 11.77
C VAL A 8 0.45 -1.45 11.05
N LEU A 9 -0.52 -1.94 10.28
CA LEU A 9 -0.29 -2.98 9.30
C LEU A 9 0.05 -2.30 7.98
N ASP A 10 1.26 -2.49 7.50
CA ASP A 10 1.74 -1.94 6.24
C ASP A 10 1.63 -2.98 5.14
N VAL A 11 1.14 -2.60 3.97
CA VAL A 11 0.84 -3.54 2.88
C VAL A 11 1.45 -3.02 1.58
N ALA A 12 2.15 -3.91 0.88
CA ALA A 12 2.67 -3.64 -0.46
C ALA A 12 2.14 -4.68 -1.44
N VAL A 13 1.66 -4.22 -2.59
CA VAL A 13 1.11 -5.08 -3.65
C VAL A 13 1.93 -4.89 -4.92
N ASP A 14 2.39 -5.99 -5.52
CA ASP A 14 3.10 -5.93 -6.79
C ASP A 14 2.10 -5.63 -7.91
N ILE A 15 2.25 -4.47 -8.54
CA ILE A 15 1.39 -4.04 -9.64
C ILE A 15 2.17 -3.89 -10.95
N ARG A 16 3.31 -4.57 -11.08
CA ARG A 16 4.09 -4.57 -12.32
C ARG A 16 3.56 -5.65 -13.25
N ARG A 17 2.98 -5.26 -14.37
CA ARG A 17 2.49 -6.21 -15.38
C ARG A 17 3.64 -7.07 -15.91
N GLY A 18 3.41 -8.38 -15.99
CA GLY A 18 4.41 -9.34 -16.40
C GLY A 18 5.29 -9.89 -15.29
N SER A 19 5.20 -9.32 -14.09
CA SER A 19 5.92 -9.85 -12.92
C SER A 19 5.38 -11.23 -12.53
N PRO A 20 6.24 -12.17 -12.13
CA PRO A 20 5.78 -13.48 -11.62
C PRO A 20 4.97 -13.34 -10.31
N THR A 21 5.07 -12.20 -9.62
CA THR A 21 4.30 -11.92 -8.39
C THR A 21 3.23 -10.85 -8.58
N PHE A 22 2.87 -10.53 -9.82
CA PHE A 22 1.81 -9.56 -10.11
C PHE A 22 0.53 -9.90 -9.36
N GLY A 23 -0.02 -8.90 -8.65
CA GLY A 23 -1.25 -9.06 -7.86
C GLY A 23 -1.05 -9.69 -6.48
N ARG A 24 0.16 -10.13 -6.16
CA ARG A 24 0.48 -10.64 -4.82
C ARG A 24 0.85 -9.51 -3.88
N HIS A 25 0.64 -9.73 -2.60
CA HIS A 25 0.93 -8.73 -1.57
C HIS A 25 1.76 -9.31 -0.43
N VAL A 26 2.40 -8.41 0.30
CA VAL A 26 3.04 -8.70 1.59
C VAL A 26 2.49 -7.74 2.62
N THR A 27 2.42 -8.21 3.86
CA THR A 27 2.01 -7.41 5.01
C THR A 27 3.11 -7.41 6.04
N VAL A 28 3.33 -6.26 6.67
CA VAL A 28 4.31 -6.11 7.74
C VAL A 28 3.69 -5.30 8.85
N GLU A 29 3.76 -5.78 10.08
CA GLU A 29 3.35 -5.00 11.23
C GLU A 29 4.49 -4.09 11.66
N LEU A 30 4.22 -2.79 11.68
CA LEU A 30 5.16 -1.76 12.11
C LEU A 30 4.67 -1.17 13.42
N THR A 31 5.52 -1.19 14.44
CA THR A 31 5.19 -0.66 15.76
C THR A 31 6.33 0.23 16.28
N ALA A 32 6.01 1.07 17.27
CA ALA A 32 7.03 1.85 17.95
C ALA A 32 8.05 0.95 18.67
N GLU A 33 7.63 -0.22 19.13
CA GLU A 33 8.45 -1.16 19.90
C GLU A 33 9.34 -2.03 19.03
N ASN A 34 8.87 -2.47 17.84
CA ASN A 34 9.66 -3.38 17.01
C ASN A 34 10.71 -2.69 16.15
N HIS A 35 10.65 -1.36 16.02
CA HIS A 35 11.59 -0.54 15.25
C HIS A 35 11.77 -0.95 13.80
N ARG A 36 10.82 -1.68 13.23
CA ARG A 36 10.90 -2.11 11.84
C ARG A 36 10.71 -0.94 10.90
N GLN A 37 11.41 -1.00 9.79
CA GLN A 37 11.22 -0.10 8.65
C GLN A 37 10.87 -0.93 7.43
N CYS A 38 10.00 -0.40 6.58
CA CYS A 38 9.59 -1.05 5.36
C CYS A 38 9.94 -0.17 4.17
N PHE A 39 10.65 -0.73 3.21
CA PHE A 39 10.93 -0.08 1.93
C PHE A 39 9.91 -0.57 0.90
N ILE A 40 9.18 0.36 0.30
CA ILE A 40 8.21 0.06 -0.76
C ILE A 40 8.87 0.40 -2.10
N PRO A 41 9.23 -0.61 -2.92
CA PRO A 41 9.88 -0.35 -4.20
C PRO A 41 8.95 0.34 -5.20
N ARG A 42 9.51 1.03 -6.17
CA ARG A 42 8.76 1.52 -7.31
C ARG A 42 8.13 0.35 -8.06
N GLY A 43 6.90 0.53 -8.52
CA GLY A 43 6.13 -0.54 -9.15
C GLY A 43 5.24 -1.32 -8.19
N PHE A 44 5.19 -0.91 -6.91
CA PHE A 44 4.31 -1.50 -5.92
C PHE A 44 3.29 -0.47 -5.46
N ALA A 45 2.05 -0.92 -5.28
CA ALA A 45 1.04 -0.13 -4.58
C ALA A 45 1.24 -0.29 -3.08
N HIS A 46 0.92 0.75 -2.34
CA HIS A 46 1.11 0.81 -0.90
C HIS A 46 -0.18 1.21 -0.20
N GLY A 47 -0.46 0.58 0.92
CA GLY A 47 -1.55 0.94 1.80
C GLY A 47 -1.23 0.54 3.23
N PHE A 48 -2.01 1.05 4.17
CA PHE A 48 -1.82 0.70 5.58
C PHE A 48 -3.13 0.78 6.34
N ALA A 49 -3.20 0.04 7.43
CA ALA A 49 -4.29 0.09 8.40
C ALA A 49 -3.74 0.41 9.79
N VAL A 50 -4.37 1.33 10.50
CA VAL A 50 -4.02 1.65 11.88
C VAL A 50 -4.66 0.60 12.78
N LEU A 51 -3.85 -0.13 13.53
CA LEU A 51 -4.30 -1.22 14.41
C LEU A 51 -4.43 -0.79 15.87
N SER A 52 -3.94 0.37 16.23
CA SER A 52 -4.05 0.98 17.56
C SER A 52 -5.05 2.13 17.54
N GLU A 53 -5.36 2.67 18.72
CA GLU A 53 -6.27 3.80 18.83
C GLU A 53 -5.77 5.02 18.05
N GLU A 54 -4.45 5.25 18.08
CA GLU A 54 -3.79 6.26 17.25
C GLU A 54 -2.41 5.77 16.82
N ALA A 55 -1.86 6.36 15.77
CA ALA A 55 -0.51 6.05 15.32
C ALA A 55 0.15 7.29 14.73
N VAL A 56 1.47 7.39 14.92
CA VAL A 56 2.30 8.34 14.21
C VAL A 56 3.13 7.56 13.20
N PHE A 57 2.85 7.79 11.92
CA PHE A 57 3.42 7.07 10.79
C PHE A 57 4.32 8.03 10.02
N GLN A 58 5.60 7.67 9.90
CA GLN A 58 6.62 8.48 9.25
C GLN A 58 7.12 7.79 7.99
N TYR A 59 7.25 8.53 6.90
CA TYR A 59 7.79 7.99 5.66
C TYR A 59 8.60 9.03 4.91
N LYS A 60 9.46 8.54 4.03
CA LYS A 60 10.23 9.36 3.10
C LYS A 60 9.96 8.88 1.69
N CYS A 61 9.79 9.82 0.77
CA CYS A 61 9.64 9.54 -0.65
C CYS A 61 10.97 9.81 -1.36
N ASP A 62 11.26 9.00 -2.37
CA ASP A 62 12.48 9.14 -3.17
C ASP A 62 12.28 9.97 -4.44
N ASN A 63 11.15 10.69 -4.52
CA ASN A 63 10.84 11.59 -5.63
C ASN A 63 9.98 12.75 -5.15
N LEU A 64 9.83 13.76 -5.99
CA LEU A 64 8.99 14.92 -5.69
C LEU A 64 7.51 14.57 -5.76
N TYR A 65 6.72 15.30 -4.99
CA TYR A 65 5.27 15.15 -4.99
C TYR A 65 4.68 15.51 -6.36
N ALA A 66 3.92 14.60 -6.95
CA ALA A 66 3.33 14.75 -8.28
C ALA A 66 1.87 14.27 -8.26
N PRO A 67 0.92 15.09 -7.77
CA PRO A 67 -0.47 14.67 -7.61
C PRO A 67 -1.13 14.25 -8.93
N GLN A 68 -0.70 14.79 -10.06
CA GLN A 68 -1.18 14.38 -11.37
C GLN A 68 -0.76 12.97 -11.78
N SER A 69 0.21 12.39 -11.09
CA SER A 69 0.72 11.03 -11.35
C SER A 69 0.21 10.02 -10.33
N GLU A 70 -0.69 10.42 -9.44
CA GLU A 70 -1.26 9.51 -8.45
C GLU A 70 -2.21 8.51 -9.09
N GLY A 71 -2.14 7.27 -8.62
CA GLY A 71 -3.08 6.23 -8.96
C GLY A 71 -3.33 5.35 -7.74
N ALA A 72 -4.40 4.59 -7.78
CA ALA A 72 -4.72 3.69 -6.67
C ALA A 72 -5.61 2.54 -7.12
N ILE A 73 -5.65 1.50 -6.29
CA ILE A 73 -6.58 0.38 -6.43
C ILE A 73 -7.38 0.26 -5.14
N ILE A 74 -8.58 -0.31 -5.25
CA ILE A 74 -9.48 -0.42 -4.10
C ILE A 74 -8.87 -1.32 -3.02
N TRP A 75 -9.01 -0.91 -1.77
CA TRP A 75 -8.40 -1.60 -0.62
C TRP A 75 -8.88 -3.04 -0.43
N ASN A 76 -10.12 -3.33 -0.80
CA ASN A 76 -10.77 -4.62 -0.59
C ASN A 76 -10.94 -5.43 -1.87
N ASP A 77 -10.07 -5.26 -2.85
CA ASP A 77 -10.10 -6.03 -4.07
C ASP A 77 -10.02 -7.53 -3.75
N PRO A 78 -11.07 -8.33 -4.05
CA PRO A 78 -11.08 -9.73 -3.70
C PRO A 78 -10.03 -10.57 -4.45
N ALA A 79 -9.58 -10.09 -5.61
CA ALA A 79 -8.52 -10.76 -6.37
C ALA A 79 -7.16 -10.66 -5.68
N ILE A 80 -6.94 -9.66 -4.84
CA ILE A 80 -5.72 -9.50 -4.04
C ILE A 80 -5.86 -10.20 -2.70
N GLY A 81 -7.03 -10.07 -2.06
CA GLY A 81 -7.35 -10.82 -0.84
C GLY A 81 -6.56 -10.39 0.39
N ILE A 82 -6.32 -9.10 0.57
CA ILE A 82 -5.58 -8.58 1.72
C ILE A 82 -6.39 -8.76 3.00
N ASP A 83 -5.79 -9.38 4.02
CA ASP A 83 -6.32 -9.38 5.38
C ASP A 83 -5.80 -8.14 6.11
N TRP A 84 -6.65 -7.14 6.23
CA TRP A 84 -6.31 -5.88 6.89
C TRP A 84 -6.34 -5.97 8.41
N GLN A 85 -6.77 -7.10 8.98
CA GLN A 85 -6.86 -7.33 10.43
C GLN A 85 -7.83 -6.36 11.14
N VAL A 86 -8.69 -5.71 10.39
CA VAL A 86 -9.73 -4.83 10.91
C VAL A 86 -11.07 -5.33 10.38
N PRO A 87 -12.08 -5.54 11.24
CA PRO A 87 -13.42 -5.93 10.76
C PRO A 87 -13.96 -4.91 9.76
N ALA A 88 -14.58 -5.40 8.69
CA ALA A 88 -15.08 -4.52 7.62
C ALA A 88 -16.04 -3.43 8.14
N ALA A 89 -16.81 -3.74 9.18
CA ALA A 89 -17.73 -2.79 9.80
C ALA A 89 -17.02 -1.64 10.54
N ASP A 90 -15.75 -1.83 10.92
CA ASP A 90 -14.98 -0.86 11.68
C ASP A 90 -14.00 -0.07 10.80
N VAL A 91 -13.97 -0.35 9.50
CA VAL A 91 -13.07 0.33 8.56
C VAL A 91 -13.55 1.76 8.33
N ILE A 92 -12.63 2.71 8.51
CA ILE A 92 -12.85 4.13 8.20
C ILE A 92 -11.90 4.49 7.06
N LEU A 93 -12.46 4.99 5.96
CA LEU A 93 -11.71 5.36 4.77
C LEU A 93 -11.89 6.83 4.46
N SER A 94 -10.88 7.43 3.81
CA SER A 94 -11.05 8.72 3.19
C SER A 94 -12.07 8.61 2.05
N GLU A 95 -12.70 9.72 1.69
CA GLU A 95 -13.68 9.71 0.59
C GLU A 95 -13.08 9.18 -0.71
N LYS A 96 -11.86 9.58 -1.01
CA LYS A 96 -11.16 9.16 -2.22
C LYS A 96 -10.82 7.66 -2.21
N ASP A 97 -10.49 7.08 -1.05
CA ASP A 97 -10.16 5.65 -0.93
C ASP A 97 -11.37 4.72 -1.12
N GLN A 98 -12.56 5.27 -1.10
CA GLN A 98 -13.80 4.51 -1.34
C GLN A 98 -14.10 4.29 -2.82
N ARG A 99 -13.39 4.99 -3.73
CA ARG A 99 -13.77 5.10 -5.15
C ARG A 99 -12.68 4.63 -6.10
N HIS A 100 -11.74 3.83 -5.64
CA HIS A 100 -10.68 3.34 -6.51
C HIS A 100 -11.12 2.11 -7.30
N PRO A 101 -10.55 1.91 -8.52
CA PRO A 101 -10.83 0.72 -9.30
C PRO A 101 -10.16 -0.53 -8.69
N THR A 102 -10.64 -1.70 -9.11
CA THR A 102 -9.93 -2.96 -8.84
C THR A 102 -8.62 -3.02 -9.64
N LEU A 103 -7.74 -3.93 -9.28
CA LEU A 103 -6.49 -4.14 -10.01
C LEU A 103 -6.76 -4.45 -11.50
N ALA A 104 -7.78 -5.27 -11.77
CA ALA A 104 -8.16 -5.63 -13.15
C ALA A 104 -8.67 -4.43 -13.96
N GLU A 105 -9.29 -3.46 -13.31
CA GLU A 105 -9.85 -2.27 -13.94
C GLU A 105 -8.88 -1.09 -14.00
N ALA A 106 -7.76 -1.15 -13.29
CA ALA A 106 -6.79 -0.06 -13.23
C ALA A 106 -6.21 0.21 -14.63
N PRO A 107 -6.27 1.47 -15.14
CA PRO A 107 -5.96 1.74 -16.55
C PRO A 107 -4.46 1.75 -16.84
N GLU A 108 -3.64 2.18 -15.92
CA GLU A 108 -2.20 2.31 -16.10
C GLU A 108 -1.48 1.65 -14.94
N LEU A 109 -0.54 0.78 -15.25
CA LEU A 109 0.28 0.08 -14.28
C LEU A 109 1.73 0.09 -14.73
N PHE A 110 2.60 -0.31 -13.82
CA PHE A 110 4.01 -0.46 -14.12
C PHE A 110 4.26 -1.71 -14.97
N ASP A 111 5.37 -1.71 -15.68
CA ASP A 111 5.81 -2.84 -16.50
C ASP A 111 7.05 -3.48 -15.85
N TYR A 112 6.99 -4.79 -15.66
CA TYR A 112 8.06 -5.54 -15.01
C TYR A 112 9.39 -5.46 -15.76
N SER A 113 9.36 -5.31 -17.09
CA SER A 113 10.56 -5.22 -17.92
C SER A 113 11.29 -3.88 -17.80
N VAL A 114 10.67 -2.87 -17.19
CA VAL A 114 11.22 -1.52 -17.06
C VAL A 114 11.95 -1.37 -15.73
N ASP A 115 13.17 -0.84 -15.77
CA ASP A 115 13.91 -0.45 -14.56
C ASP A 115 13.55 0.99 -14.19
N TYR A 116 12.71 1.15 -13.18
CA TYR A 116 12.25 2.47 -12.73
C TYR A 116 13.28 3.24 -11.89
N TYR A 117 14.44 2.63 -11.61
CA TYR A 117 15.54 3.27 -10.91
C TYR A 117 16.68 3.69 -11.83
N ALA A 118 16.59 3.32 -13.09
CA ALA A 118 17.62 3.67 -14.08
C ALA A 118 17.61 5.14 -14.48
#